data_43d60174128f9aee705f1ff1ca2f79d9
#
_entry.id   43d60174128f9aee705f1ff1ca2f79d9
#
_cell.length_a   1.000
_cell.length_b   1.000
_cell.length_c   1.000
_cell.angle_alpha   90.00
_cell.angle_beta   90.00
_cell.angle_gamma   90.00
#
_symmetry.space_group_name_H-M   'P 1'
#
loop_
_entity.id
_entity.type
_entity.pdbx_description
1 polymer ?
#
loop_
_entity_poly.entity_id
_entity_poly.type
_entity_poly.pdbx_seq_one_letter_code
_entity_poly.pdbx_strand_id
1 'polypeptide(L)'
;MIDNLFQKSKPTFISIQGETFVIGEKKMKAIDGFIHDLQPLRKFFFTGKLLCYSYDNTKGKDGKYCAFCRDQFRCQKRLRLMILVINVEKEPLPAFLEINQFSFENFEQLLCQIDANDLPDTQLRIQLVYNDENRKIIEFQSP
;
A
#
# COMPACT_ATOMS: atom_id res chain seq x y z
N MET A 1 4.40 -7.75 -19.22
CA MET A 1 5.60 -8.17 -18.51
C MET A 1 5.56 -7.92 -17.01
N ILE A 2 5.30 -6.70 -16.57
CA ILE A 2 5.19 -6.40 -15.14
C ILE A 2 4.04 -7.17 -14.50
N ASP A 3 2.91 -7.30 -15.18
CA ASP A 3 1.77 -8.10 -14.70
C ASP A 3 2.16 -9.54 -14.41
N ASN A 4 3.06 -10.11 -15.20
CA ASN A 4 3.52 -11.48 -15.00
C ASN A 4 4.33 -11.66 -13.71
N LEU A 5 5.04 -10.62 -13.27
CA LEU A 5 5.78 -10.65 -12.02
C LEU A 5 4.84 -10.79 -10.82
N PHE A 6 3.71 -10.09 -10.85
CA PHE A 6 2.71 -10.20 -9.78
C PHE A 6 1.89 -11.48 -9.84
N GLN A 7 1.77 -12.10 -11.02
CA GLN A 7 1.04 -13.35 -11.21
C GLN A 7 1.88 -14.59 -10.92
N LYS A 8 3.13 -14.61 -11.37
CA LYS A 8 4.02 -15.77 -11.23
C LYS A 8 4.71 -15.85 -9.88
N SER A 9 5.08 -14.70 -9.34
CA SER A 9 5.73 -14.63 -8.04
C SER A 9 4.72 -14.25 -6.99
N LYS A 10 4.69 -14.96 -5.86
CA LYS A 10 3.87 -14.55 -4.73
C LYS A 10 4.43 -13.22 -4.23
N PRO A 11 3.69 -12.09 -4.34
CA PRO A 11 4.23 -10.80 -3.93
C PRO A 11 4.53 -10.77 -2.43
N THR A 12 5.59 -10.06 -2.08
CA THR A 12 5.96 -9.83 -0.70
C THR A 12 5.16 -8.65 -0.16
N PHE A 13 4.61 -8.79 1.03
CA PHE A 13 3.97 -7.66 1.72
C PHE A 13 5.02 -6.84 2.45
N ILE A 14 4.93 -5.53 2.29
CA ILE A 14 5.79 -4.58 2.99
C ILE A 14 5.11 -4.22 4.31
N SER A 15 5.81 -4.43 5.41
CA SER A 15 5.32 -4.02 6.73
C SER A 15 6.08 -2.78 7.21
N ILE A 16 5.50 -2.07 8.19
CA ILE A 16 6.11 -0.89 8.77
C ILE A 16 6.41 -1.20 10.23
N GLN A 17 7.69 -1.09 10.59
CA GLN A 17 8.16 -1.28 11.97
C GLN A 17 8.99 -0.07 12.38
N GLY A 18 8.51 0.67 13.41
CA GLY A 18 9.16 1.90 13.80
C GLY A 18 9.19 2.91 12.66
N GLU A 19 10.37 3.32 12.25
CA GLU A 19 10.55 4.28 11.16
C GLU A 19 11.06 3.62 9.87
N THR A 20 10.92 2.30 9.76
CA THR A 20 11.43 1.55 8.61
C THR A 20 10.35 0.74 7.93
N PHE A 21 10.55 0.52 6.64
CA PHE A 21 9.84 -0.50 5.87
C PHE A 21 10.57 -1.82 6.01
N VAL A 22 9.82 -2.90 6.22
CA VAL A 22 10.38 -4.24 6.30
C VAL A 22 9.90 -5.04 5.10
N ILE A 23 10.85 -5.49 4.28
CA ILE A 23 10.59 -6.31 3.10
C ILE A 23 11.36 -7.62 3.28
N GLY A 24 10.63 -8.71 3.57
CA GLY A 24 11.28 -9.97 3.95
C GLY A 24 12.09 -9.76 5.23
N GLU A 25 13.41 -9.95 5.15
CA GLU A 25 14.31 -9.74 6.28
C GLU A 25 15.01 -8.39 6.27
N LYS A 26 14.80 -7.60 5.23
CA LYS A 26 15.49 -6.32 5.07
C LYS A 26 14.69 -5.16 5.63
N LYS A 27 15.37 -4.26 6.33
CA LYS A 27 14.80 -3.02 6.87
C LYS A 27 15.33 -1.85 6.06
N MET A 28 14.43 -0.99 5.58
CA MET A 28 14.76 0.11 4.69
C MET A 28 14.07 1.39 5.12
N LYS A 29 14.77 2.50 5.05
CA LYS A 29 14.18 3.81 5.35
C LYS A 29 13.38 4.37 4.20
N ALA A 30 13.73 3.99 2.97
CA ALA A 30 13.04 4.42 1.77
C ALA A 30 12.94 3.29 0.77
N ILE A 31 11.85 3.28 0.02
CA ILE A 31 11.63 2.35 -1.08
C ILE A 31 11.72 3.14 -2.37
N ASP A 32 12.55 2.68 -3.30
CA ASP A 32 12.58 3.20 -4.66
C ASP A 32 11.87 2.21 -5.57
N GLY A 33 10.95 2.70 -6.39
CA GLY A 33 10.20 1.82 -7.25
C GLY A 33 9.14 2.51 -8.08
N PHE A 34 8.32 1.67 -8.68
CA PHE A 34 7.25 2.09 -9.59
C PHE A 34 5.92 1.54 -9.07
N ILE A 35 4.91 2.39 -9.02
CA ILE A 35 3.56 1.96 -8.64
C ILE A 35 2.89 1.41 -9.91
N HIS A 36 2.70 0.10 -9.93
CA HIS A 36 2.13 -0.58 -11.08
C HIS A 36 0.60 -0.53 -11.08
N ASP A 37 0.00 -0.69 -9.91
CA ASP A 37 -1.45 -0.70 -9.76
C ASP A 37 -1.84 -0.38 -8.32
N LEU A 38 -3.11 -0.13 -8.11
CA LEU A 38 -3.66 0.15 -6.79
C LEU A 38 -5.02 -0.54 -6.62
N GLN A 39 -5.33 -0.88 -5.37
CA GLN A 39 -6.58 -1.54 -5.03
C GLN A 39 -7.12 -0.98 -3.72
N PRO A 40 -8.29 -0.30 -3.76
CA PRO A 40 -8.95 0.13 -2.53
C PRO A 40 -9.48 -1.08 -1.78
N LEU A 41 -9.40 -1.04 -0.47
CA LEU A 41 -9.99 -2.07 0.37
C LEU A 41 -10.40 -1.48 1.72
N ARG A 42 -11.20 -2.24 2.45
CA ARG A 42 -11.59 -1.92 3.83
C ARG A 42 -11.21 -3.08 4.71
N LYS A 43 -10.74 -2.75 5.91
CA LYS A 43 -10.39 -3.75 6.91
C LYS A 43 -11.12 -3.46 8.21
N PHE A 44 -11.61 -4.51 8.85
CA PHE A 44 -12.22 -4.43 10.16
C PHE A 44 -11.28 -5.04 11.19
N PHE A 45 -10.89 -4.23 12.18
CA PHE A 45 -10.04 -4.67 13.29
C PHE A 45 -10.85 -4.64 14.59
N PHE A 46 -10.64 -5.66 15.42
CA PHE A 46 -11.18 -5.70 16.77
C PHE A 46 -10.07 -6.10 17.72
N THR A 47 -9.83 -5.26 18.74
CA THR A 47 -8.74 -5.44 19.70
C THR A 47 -7.37 -5.69 19.03
N GLY A 48 -7.11 -4.99 17.94
CA GLY A 48 -5.84 -5.09 17.20
C GLY A 48 -5.75 -6.26 16.25
N LYS A 49 -6.76 -7.13 16.19
CA LYS A 49 -6.77 -8.25 15.26
C LYS A 49 -7.62 -7.96 14.04
N LEU A 50 -7.12 -8.32 12.86
CA LEU A 50 -7.89 -8.23 11.63
C LEU A 50 -8.95 -9.34 11.61
N LEU A 51 -10.22 -8.95 11.68
CA LEU A 51 -11.33 -9.91 11.65
C LEU A 51 -11.86 -10.11 10.23
N CYS A 52 -11.91 -9.05 9.43
CA CYS A 52 -12.46 -9.13 8.09
C CYS A 52 -11.89 -8.03 7.21
N TYR A 53 -11.93 -8.24 5.89
CA TYR A 53 -11.59 -7.23 4.92
C TYR A 53 -12.53 -7.33 3.71
N SER A 54 -12.64 -6.25 2.94
CA SER A 54 -13.50 -6.20 1.77
C SER A 54 -12.86 -5.34 0.68
N TYR A 55 -12.96 -5.82 -0.55
CA TYR A 55 -12.52 -5.08 -1.74
C TYR A 55 -13.66 -4.35 -2.45
N ASP A 56 -14.92 -4.69 -2.12
CA ASP A 56 -16.10 -4.11 -2.78
C ASP A 56 -17.10 -3.48 -1.80
N ASN A 57 -16.77 -3.43 -0.52
CA ASN A 57 -17.61 -2.88 0.56
C ASN A 57 -18.87 -3.69 0.89
N THR A 58 -19.01 -4.88 0.34
CA THR A 58 -20.18 -5.73 0.58
C THR A 58 -19.80 -7.14 1.01
N LYS A 59 -18.85 -7.75 0.32
CA LYS A 59 -18.39 -9.10 0.59
C LYS A 59 -17.14 -9.10 1.46
N GLY A 60 -17.10 -9.97 2.46
CA GLY A 60 -15.95 -10.14 3.33
C GLY A 60 -14.85 -10.98 2.70
N LYS A 61 -13.87 -11.37 3.54
CA LYS A 61 -12.68 -12.10 3.11
C LYS A 61 -12.96 -13.43 2.43
N ASP A 62 -14.10 -14.03 2.72
CA ASP A 62 -14.50 -15.34 2.15
C ASP A 62 -15.38 -15.19 0.91
N GLY A 63 -15.56 -13.98 0.40
CA GLY A 63 -16.48 -13.71 -0.69
C GLY A 63 -17.94 -13.71 -0.28
N LYS A 64 -18.22 -13.84 1.01
CA LYS A 64 -19.56 -13.89 1.57
C LYS A 64 -19.93 -12.55 2.19
N TYR A 65 -21.23 -12.33 2.38
CA TYR A 65 -21.72 -11.15 3.06
C TYR A 65 -21.09 -11.01 4.44
N CYS A 66 -20.61 -9.81 4.73
CA CYS A 66 -20.07 -9.46 6.04
C CYS A 66 -20.64 -8.12 6.48
N ALA A 67 -21.37 -8.12 7.61
CA ALA A 67 -21.98 -6.91 8.13
C ALA A 67 -20.93 -5.84 8.50
N PHE A 68 -19.77 -6.27 9.00
CA PHE A 68 -18.70 -5.34 9.37
C PHE A 68 -18.07 -4.68 8.17
N CYS A 69 -17.87 -5.42 7.07
CA CYS A 69 -17.30 -4.87 5.84
C CYS A 69 -18.31 -3.97 5.12
N ARG A 70 -19.58 -4.24 5.26
CA ARG A 70 -20.66 -3.40 4.73
C ARG A 70 -20.84 -2.14 5.55
N ASP A 71 -20.75 -2.25 6.89
CA ASP A 71 -20.87 -1.12 7.79
C ASP A 71 -19.57 -0.34 7.84
N GLN A 72 -19.52 0.74 7.10
CA GLN A 72 -18.32 1.54 6.89
C GLN A 72 -17.82 2.24 8.16
N PHE A 73 -18.63 2.34 9.20
CA PHE A 73 -18.25 3.07 10.42
C PHE A 73 -17.12 2.40 11.19
N ARG A 74 -17.00 1.09 11.10
CA ARG A 74 -16.01 0.33 11.86
C ARG A 74 -14.85 -0.17 11.01
N CYS A 75 -14.92 0.04 9.70
CA CYS A 75 -13.88 -0.42 8.79
C CYS A 75 -12.89 0.70 8.51
N GLN A 76 -11.60 0.37 8.50
CA GLN A 76 -10.56 1.29 8.09
C GLN A 76 -10.42 1.27 6.58
N LYS A 77 -10.43 2.47 5.98
CA LYS A 77 -10.14 2.61 4.57
C LYS A 77 -8.65 2.41 4.34
N ARG A 78 -8.29 1.58 3.39
CA ARG A 78 -6.91 1.28 3.01
C ARG A 78 -6.78 1.33 1.49
N LEU A 79 -5.58 1.60 1.03
CA LEU A 79 -5.23 1.51 -0.37
C LEU A 79 -4.02 0.60 -0.48
N ARG A 80 -4.14 -0.46 -1.25
CA ARG A 80 -3.04 -1.38 -1.51
C ARG A 80 -2.34 -0.95 -2.79
N LEU A 81 -1.07 -0.63 -2.68
CA LEU A 81 -0.24 -0.27 -3.82
C LEU A 81 0.55 -1.51 -4.25
N MET A 82 0.48 -1.83 -5.53
CA MET A 82 1.32 -2.84 -6.15
C MET A 82 2.57 -2.14 -6.66
N ILE A 83 3.72 -2.37 -6.00
CA ILE A 83 4.96 -1.65 -6.26
C ILE A 83 6.00 -2.61 -6.80
N LEU A 84 6.70 -2.19 -7.84
CA LEU A 84 7.89 -2.87 -8.30
C LEU A 84 9.08 -2.18 -7.64
N VAL A 85 9.65 -2.82 -6.62
CA VAL A 85 10.73 -2.25 -5.80
C VAL A 85 12.07 -2.54 -6.45
N ILE A 86 12.91 -1.52 -6.62
CA ILE A 86 14.16 -1.65 -7.35
C ILE A 86 15.41 -1.49 -6.47
N ASN A 87 15.27 -1.16 -5.20
CA ASN A 87 16.41 -0.91 -4.30
C ASN A 87 16.59 -1.93 -3.20
N VAL A 88 15.99 -3.11 -3.31
CA VAL A 88 16.11 -4.20 -2.32
C VAL A 88 17.05 -5.29 -2.81
N GLU A 89 16.89 -5.70 -4.05
CA GLU A 89 17.65 -6.78 -4.68
C GLU A 89 18.14 -6.33 -6.06
N LYS A 90 18.99 -7.15 -6.68
CA LYS A 90 19.47 -6.87 -8.05
C LYS A 90 18.30 -6.86 -9.04
N GLU A 91 17.38 -7.80 -8.88
CA GLU A 91 16.19 -7.87 -9.72
C GLU A 91 15.05 -7.07 -9.09
N PRO A 92 14.19 -6.43 -9.90
CA PRO A 92 13.01 -5.77 -9.36
C PRO A 92 12.13 -6.75 -8.58
N LEU A 93 11.66 -6.33 -7.42
CA LEU A 93 10.86 -7.15 -6.52
C LEU A 93 9.41 -6.65 -6.48
N PRO A 94 8.43 -7.48 -6.91
CA PRO A 94 7.03 -7.14 -6.74
C PRO A 94 6.65 -7.18 -5.27
N ALA A 95 6.01 -6.11 -4.79
CA ALA A 95 5.61 -6.02 -3.39
C ALA A 95 4.30 -5.25 -3.24
N PHE A 96 3.58 -5.52 -2.16
CA PHE A 96 2.38 -4.80 -1.79
C PHE A 96 2.64 -3.91 -0.59
N LEU A 97 2.26 -2.65 -0.70
CA LEU A 97 2.28 -1.70 0.40
C LEU A 97 0.85 -1.19 0.62
N GLU A 98 0.33 -1.38 1.82
CA GLU A 98 -0.96 -0.81 2.17
C GLU A 98 -0.75 0.52 2.87
N ILE A 99 -1.45 1.54 2.41
CA ILE A 99 -1.47 2.85 3.05
C ILE A 99 -2.82 3.08 3.71
N ASN A 100 -2.81 3.75 4.86
CA ASN A 100 -4.02 4.10 5.58
C ASN A 100 -4.56 5.46 5.10
N GLN A 101 -5.75 5.82 5.58
CA GLN A 101 -6.43 7.05 5.15
C GLN A 101 -5.62 8.33 5.42
N PHE A 102 -4.72 8.32 6.40
CA PHE A 102 -3.91 9.49 6.74
C PHE A 102 -2.83 9.78 5.69
N SER A 103 -2.50 8.80 4.86
CA SER A 103 -1.55 8.95 3.75
C SER A 103 -2.25 9.20 2.41
N PHE A 104 -3.58 9.18 2.36
CA PHE A 104 -4.32 9.34 1.11
C PHE A 104 -4.09 10.71 0.47
N GLU A 105 -4.02 11.75 1.28
CA GLU A 105 -3.78 13.10 0.77
C GLU A 105 -2.47 13.20 0.01
N ASN A 106 -1.41 12.61 0.56
CA ASN A 106 -0.10 12.58 -0.11
C ASN A 106 -0.17 11.82 -1.43
N PHE A 107 -0.92 10.73 -1.47
CA PHE A 107 -1.11 9.98 -2.69
C PHE A 107 -1.92 10.75 -3.72
N GLU A 108 -2.98 11.45 -3.29
CA GLU A 108 -3.78 12.31 -4.16
C GLU A 108 -2.95 13.45 -4.74
N GLN A 109 -2.07 14.06 -3.94
CA GLN A 109 -1.15 15.09 -4.43
C GLN A 109 -0.21 14.55 -5.50
N LEU A 110 0.27 13.32 -5.32
CA LEU A 110 1.09 12.65 -6.33
C LEU A 110 0.32 12.51 -7.65
N LEU A 111 -0.94 12.09 -7.59
CA LEU A 111 -1.78 11.93 -8.77
C LEU A 111 -2.11 13.26 -9.45
N CYS A 112 -2.05 14.38 -8.72
CA CYS A 112 -2.18 15.71 -9.32
C CYS A 112 -0.94 16.14 -10.09
N GLN A 113 0.22 15.57 -9.76
CA GLN A 113 1.49 15.91 -10.41
C GLN A 113 1.83 14.96 -11.56
N ILE A 114 1.39 13.72 -11.46
CA ILE A 114 1.72 12.66 -12.42
C ILE A 114 0.42 12.03 -12.91
N ASP A 115 0.25 11.97 -14.24
CA ASP A 115 -0.89 11.26 -14.82
C ASP A 115 -0.87 9.80 -14.34
N ALA A 116 -2.03 9.27 -13.96
CA ALA A 116 -2.16 7.90 -13.49
C ALA A 116 -1.63 6.88 -14.50
N ASN A 117 -1.74 7.18 -15.79
CA ASN A 117 -1.21 6.31 -16.84
C ASN A 117 0.32 6.28 -16.88
N ASP A 118 0.99 7.30 -16.33
CA ASP A 118 2.44 7.40 -16.31
C ASP A 118 3.04 6.85 -15.01
N LEU A 119 2.24 6.53 -14.00
CA LEU A 119 2.72 6.00 -12.73
C LEU A 119 3.58 4.74 -12.88
N PRO A 120 3.20 3.75 -13.71
CA PRO A 120 4.03 2.55 -13.87
C PRO A 120 5.42 2.82 -14.46
N ASP A 121 5.59 3.95 -15.12
CA ASP A 121 6.84 4.33 -15.78
C ASP A 121 7.60 5.43 -15.03
N THR A 122 7.07 5.88 -13.89
CA THR A 122 7.67 6.97 -13.12
C THR A 122 8.30 6.44 -11.84
N GLN A 123 9.62 6.56 -11.72
CA GLN A 123 10.30 6.14 -10.51
C GLN A 123 10.01 7.09 -9.37
N LEU A 124 9.67 6.51 -8.22
CA LEU A 124 9.34 7.26 -7.01
C LEU A 124 10.18 6.78 -5.84
N ARG A 125 10.41 7.68 -4.90
CA ARG A 125 10.95 7.35 -3.59
C ARG A 125 9.82 7.45 -2.56
N ILE A 126 9.62 6.40 -1.79
CA ILE A 126 8.55 6.27 -0.81
C ILE A 126 9.18 6.24 0.57
N GLN A 127 8.78 7.16 1.43
CA GLN A 127 9.36 7.33 2.76
C GLN A 127 8.30 7.46 3.83
N LEU A 128 8.68 7.16 5.07
CA LEU A 128 7.86 7.44 6.23
C LEU A 128 8.25 8.81 6.79
N VAL A 129 7.25 9.65 7.02
CA VAL A 129 7.43 10.99 7.62
C VAL A 129 6.39 11.19 8.71
N TYR A 130 6.61 12.17 9.57
CA TYR A 130 5.63 12.58 10.57
C TYR A 130 4.93 13.84 10.10
N ASN A 131 3.58 13.86 10.19
CA ASN A 131 2.81 15.03 9.84
C ASN A 131 2.74 16.01 11.03
N ASP A 132 1.99 17.12 10.86
CA ASP A 132 1.87 18.16 11.88
C ASP A 132 1.25 17.66 13.20
N GLU A 133 0.47 16.60 13.13
CA GLU A 133 -0.14 15.95 14.28
C GLU A 133 0.77 14.87 14.90
N ASN A 134 2.04 14.83 14.49
CA ASN A 134 3.02 13.84 14.90
C ASN A 134 2.59 12.41 14.61
N ARG A 135 1.85 12.24 13.52
CA ARG A 135 1.38 10.93 13.04
C ARG A 135 2.25 10.46 11.89
N LYS A 136 2.61 9.19 11.91
CA LYS A 136 3.44 8.59 10.86
C LYS A 136 2.61 8.39 9.60
N ILE A 137 3.05 8.95 8.49
CA ILE A 137 2.40 8.86 7.20
C ILE A 137 3.41 8.51 6.11
N ILE A 138 2.91 8.12 4.95
CA ILE A 138 3.74 7.76 3.80
C ILE A 138 3.78 8.94 2.83
N GLU A 139 4.99 9.31 2.43
CA GLU A 139 5.23 10.38 1.48
C GLU A 139 5.82 9.83 0.19
N PHE A 140 5.42 10.41 -0.94
CA PHE A 140 5.87 10.02 -2.28
C PHE A 140 6.65 11.17 -2.88
N GLN A 141 7.88 10.90 -3.35
CA GLN A 141 8.77 11.91 -3.90
C GLN A 141 9.42 11.45 -5.18
N SER A 142 9.88 12.41 -5.97
CA SER A 142 10.84 12.12 -7.04
C SER A 142 12.18 11.72 -6.43
N PRO A 143 12.86 10.72 -6.98
CA PRO A 143 14.15 10.29 -6.44
C PRO A 143 15.22 11.34 -6.57
#